data_fae207ce081923f4716bf19a905dfaea
#
_entry.id   fae207ce081923f4716bf19a905dfaea
#
_cell.length_a   1.000
_cell.length_b   1.000
_cell.length_c   1.000
_cell.angle_alpha   90.00
_cell.angle_beta   90.00
_cell.angle_gamma   90.00
#
_symmetry.space_group_name_H-M   'P 1'
#
loop_
_entity.id
_entity.type
_entity.pdbx_description
1 polymer ?
#
loop_
_entity_poly.entity_id
_entity_poly.type
_entity_poly.pdbx_seq_one_letter_code
_entity_poly.pdbx_strand_id
1 'polypeptide(L)'
;NNVTPDQNGTTDENGQPDDTTVDENGVNDENGVNDENGIPDDDTSAEKEFVAGYEKATEDVFRNIPESAINSAKNKLHIAYFHSSHGSRVITGMQGLKNYKDGDDTLYDFTTNGTPVAGKLDIYDEYEGGNDLSVKEVVEGNGYSQWYNETVAFLAEAGNSDINVLMWSWCNPDGHNHQKYIDDMEKLITDYPDITFVFMTGHPNGDGESETENSAYQAHKLIRKHCEDNDRFLIDYWDIETHGMEGIYYPNANDNGVSGSTEFYKAWQTSHPGEFFENSCAHTDEDQELTCNRKAYAAWWIWARIAEEK
;
A
#
# COMPACT_ATOMS: atom_id res chain seq x y z
N ASN A 1 -28.68 -45.01 39.41
CA ASN A 1 -30.05 -45.08 38.89
C ASN A 1 -30.06 -44.49 37.49
N ASN A 2 -29.84 -45.26 36.47
CA ASN A 2 -30.71 -46.00 35.57
C ASN A 2 -31.94 -45.20 35.17
N VAL A 3 -32.09 -44.87 33.88
CA VAL A 3 -32.84 -45.60 32.87
C VAL A 3 -32.76 -44.88 31.50
N THR A 4 -32.31 -45.59 30.48
CA THR A 4 -32.59 -45.45 29.04
C THR A 4 -33.90 -46.17 28.71
N PRO A 5 -34.32 -46.29 27.42
CA PRO A 5 -34.63 -45.37 26.35
C PRO A 5 -36.09 -45.59 25.84
N ASP A 6 -36.54 -44.88 24.82
CA ASP A 6 -37.53 -45.51 23.90
C ASP A 6 -37.50 -44.91 22.49
N GLN A 7 -37.51 -45.83 21.55
CA GLN A 7 -37.62 -45.68 20.09
C GLN A 7 -39.11 -45.65 19.66
N ASN A 8 -39.35 -45.01 18.51
CA ASN A 8 -40.28 -45.46 17.44
C ASN A 8 -40.39 -44.31 16.45
N GLY A 9 -40.08 -44.33 15.19
CA GLY A 9 -40.26 -45.36 14.20
C GLY A 9 -41.62 -45.23 13.50
N THR A 10 -41.68 -44.60 12.34
CA THR A 10 -42.49 -45.06 11.22
C THR A 10 -42.11 -44.36 9.92
N THR A 11 -41.72 -45.17 8.96
CA THR A 11 -41.69 -44.99 7.51
C THR A 11 -43.11 -44.92 6.97
N ASP A 12 -43.30 -44.20 5.83
CA ASP A 12 -44.07 -44.72 4.72
C ASP A 12 -43.71 -44.09 3.36
N GLU A 13 -43.67 -44.97 2.45
CA GLU A 13 -43.33 -44.92 1.04
C GLU A 13 -44.49 -44.46 0.15
N ASN A 14 -44.13 -44.29 -1.13
CA ASN A 14 -44.94 -44.30 -2.36
C ASN A 14 -45.28 -42.92 -2.91
N GLY A 15 -45.08 -42.62 -4.18
CA GLY A 15 -44.88 -43.37 -5.37
C GLY A 15 -45.03 -42.43 -6.55
N GLN A 16 -44.18 -42.57 -7.55
CA GLN A 16 -44.35 -41.98 -8.89
C GLN A 16 -45.46 -42.74 -9.64
N PRO A 17 -46.10 -42.24 -10.72
CA PRO A 17 -45.43 -42.06 -11.99
C PRO A 17 -45.96 -40.96 -12.94
N ASP A 18 -45.12 -40.66 -13.92
CA ASP A 18 -45.36 -40.45 -15.37
C ASP A 18 -46.66 -39.78 -15.85
N ASP A 19 -46.56 -38.72 -16.62
CA ASP A 19 -47.12 -38.72 -17.97
C ASP A 19 -46.48 -37.65 -18.89
N THR A 20 -46.13 -38.10 -20.05
CA THR A 20 -45.66 -37.40 -21.24
C THR A 20 -46.81 -36.73 -21.99
N THR A 21 -46.63 -35.48 -22.43
CA THR A 21 -47.24 -35.06 -23.72
C THR A 21 -46.36 -34.05 -24.41
N VAL A 22 -45.97 -34.42 -25.60
CA VAL A 22 -45.35 -33.59 -26.66
C VAL A 22 -46.47 -32.82 -27.34
N ASP A 23 -46.22 -31.53 -27.63
CA ASP A 23 -46.90 -30.89 -28.77
C ASP A 23 -45.94 -29.95 -29.50
N GLU A 24 -45.72 -30.31 -30.74
CA GLU A 24 -45.06 -29.52 -31.77
C GLU A 24 -45.98 -28.38 -32.23
N ASN A 25 -45.47 -27.17 -32.32
CA ASN A 25 -45.84 -26.28 -33.42
C ASN A 25 -44.76 -25.19 -33.58
N GLY A 26 -44.03 -25.33 -34.68
CA GLY A 26 -43.14 -24.31 -35.19
C GLY A 26 -43.90 -23.12 -35.76
N VAL A 27 -43.41 -21.93 -35.46
CA VAL A 27 -43.59 -20.76 -36.33
C VAL A 27 -42.27 -20.03 -36.41
N ASN A 28 -41.68 -20.02 -37.60
CA ASN A 28 -40.62 -19.12 -38.01
C ASN A 28 -41.19 -17.70 -38.08
N ASP A 29 -40.52 -16.74 -37.43
CA ASP A 29 -40.58 -15.36 -37.85
C ASP A 29 -39.15 -14.80 -37.95
N GLU A 30 -38.73 -14.73 -39.20
CA GLU A 30 -37.60 -13.95 -39.64
C GLU A 30 -37.98 -12.45 -39.55
N ASN A 31 -37.31 -11.71 -38.67
CA ASN A 31 -37.06 -10.27 -38.86
C ASN A 31 -35.70 -9.91 -38.29
N GLY A 32 -34.73 -9.97 -39.20
CA GLY A 32 -33.44 -9.37 -38.99
C GLY A 32 -33.57 -7.86 -38.90
N VAL A 33 -33.22 -7.30 -37.76
CA VAL A 33 -32.80 -5.92 -37.65
C VAL A 33 -31.33 -5.94 -37.36
N ASN A 34 -30.52 -5.68 -38.37
CA ASN A 34 -29.14 -5.30 -38.27
C ASN A 34 -29.08 -3.94 -37.56
N ASP A 35 -28.70 -3.89 -36.30
CA ASP A 35 -28.20 -2.69 -35.66
C ASP A 35 -26.66 -2.69 -35.78
N GLU A 36 -26.21 -2.26 -36.97
CA GLU A 36 -24.83 -1.85 -37.19
C GLU A 36 -24.64 -0.45 -36.57
N ASN A 37 -24.37 -0.39 -35.30
CA ASN A 37 -23.63 0.71 -34.66
C ASN A 37 -22.81 0.12 -33.52
N GLY A 38 -21.84 -0.68 -33.91
CA GLY A 38 -20.71 -1.01 -33.06
C GLY A 38 -19.85 0.23 -32.90
N ILE A 39 -20.16 1.05 -31.90
CA ILE A 39 -19.17 1.94 -31.31
C ILE A 39 -18.23 1.00 -30.56
N PRO A 40 -16.92 0.95 -30.89
CA PRO A 40 -15.97 0.27 -30.03
C PRO A 40 -15.96 1.09 -28.74
N ASP A 41 -16.40 0.47 -27.62
CA ASP A 41 -16.04 0.94 -26.31
C ASP A 41 -14.51 0.76 -26.18
N ASP A 42 -13.75 1.69 -26.78
CA ASP A 42 -12.34 1.88 -26.53
C ASP A 42 -12.20 2.82 -25.31
N ASP A 43 -12.82 2.41 -24.21
CA ASP A 43 -12.53 2.97 -22.88
C ASP A 43 -11.45 2.11 -22.21
N THR A 44 -10.29 2.03 -22.87
CA THR A 44 -9.03 1.65 -22.23
C THR A 44 -8.37 2.92 -21.65
N SER A 45 -9.10 3.72 -20.88
CA SER A 45 -8.48 4.55 -19.87
C SER A 45 -8.00 3.56 -18.79
N ALA A 46 -6.72 3.21 -18.83
CA ALA A 46 -6.10 2.48 -17.73
C ALA A 46 -6.47 3.27 -16.45
N GLU A 47 -7.26 2.63 -15.56
CA GLU A 47 -7.59 3.24 -14.28
C GLU A 47 -6.27 3.68 -13.65
N LYS A 48 -6.17 4.96 -13.33
CA LYS A 48 -4.98 5.47 -12.65
C LYS A 48 -4.93 4.81 -11.27
N GLU A 49 -3.88 4.07 -11.04
CA GLU A 49 -3.67 3.41 -9.75
C GLU A 49 -2.83 4.32 -8.86
N PHE A 50 -3.36 4.70 -7.70
CA PHE A 50 -2.72 5.61 -6.75
C PHE A 50 -2.26 4.91 -5.46
N VAL A 51 -2.66 3.66 -5.23
CA VAL A 51 -2.41 2.95 -3.98
C VAL A 51 -1.40 1.83 -4.18
N ALA A 52 -0.28 1.90 -3.47
CA ALA A 52 0.69 0.82 -3.35
C ALA A 52 0.40 -0.01 -2.09
N GLY A 53 -0.52 -0.97 -2.22
CA GLY A 53 -0.82 -2.00 -1.24
C GLY A 53 0.01 -3.28 -1.48
N TYR A 54 -0.43 -4.39 -0.87
CA TYR A 54 0.31 -5.66 -0.91
C TYR A 54 0.53 -6.19 -2.35
N GLU A 55 -0.44 -5.98 -3.24
CA GLU A 55 -0.36 -6.42 -4.64
C GLU A 55 0.74 -5.70 -5.43
N LYS A 56 1.03 -4.45 -5.10
CA LYS A 56 2.09 -3.66 -5.73
C LYS A 56 3.45 -3.86 -5.05
N ALA A 57 3.46 -4.37 -3.83
CA ALA A 57 4.64 -4.61 -3.00
C ALA A 57 5.24 -6.02 -3.23
N THR A 58 5.33 -6.46 -4.48
CA THR A 58 5.91 -7.75 -4.90
C THR A 58 7.05 -7.55 -5.87
N GLU A 59 8.01 -8.48 -5.90
CA GLU A 59 9.13 -8.40 -6.85
C GLU A 59 8.63 -8.46 -8.30
N ASP A 60 7.63 -9.28 -8.59
CA ASP A 60 7.08 -9.43 -9.94
C ASP A 60 6.52 -8.10 -10.47
N VAL A 61 5.70 -7.41 -9.69
CA VAL A 61 5.15 -6.10 -10.10
C VAL A 61 6.28 -5.07 -10.23
N PHE A 62 7.16 -5.02 -9.25
CA PHE A 62 8.30 -4.11 -9.24
C PHE A 62 9.21 -4.30 -10.46
N ARG A 63 9.58 -5.54 -10.82
CA ARG A 63 10.46 -5.83 -11.96
C ARG A 63 9.79 -5.57 -13.30
N ASN A 64 8.47 -5.48 -13.35
CA ASN A 64 7.72 -5.13 -14.54
C ASN A 64 7.54 -3.61 -14.73
N ILE A 65 8.01 -2.78 -13.80
CA ILE A 65 8.05 -1.33 -14.00
C ILE A 65 9.02 -1.03 -15.16
N PRO A 66 8.57 -0.32 -16.22
CA PRO A 66 9.46 0.01 -17.33
C PRO A 66 10.70 0.79 -16.85
N GLU A 67 11.88 0.43 -17.35
CA GLU A 67 13.12 1.15 -17.04
C GLU A 67 13.01 2.66 -17.35
N SER A 68 12.25 3.01 -18.39
CA SER A 68 11.97 4.41 -18.72
C SER A 68 11.21 5.14 -17.64
N ALA A 69 10.29 4.47 -16.91
CA ALA A 69 9.55 5.06 -15.79
C ALA A 69 10.46 5.25 -14.56
N ILE A 70 11.33 4.27 -14.27
CA ILE A 70 12.35 4.40 -13.22
C ILE A 70 13.28 5.58 -13.53
N ASN A 71 13.78 5.66 -14.76
CA ASN A 71 14.66 6.76 -15.18
C ASN A 71 13.91 8.11 -15.19
N SER A 72 12.60 8.12 -15.50
CA SER A 72 11.79 9.33 -15.38
C SER A 72 11.71 9.79 -13.92
N ALA A 73 11.46 8.88 -12.97
CA ALA A 73 11.47 9.19 -11.54
C ALA A 73 12.81 9.80 -11.10
N LYS A 74 13.93 9.18 -11.48
CA LYS A 74 15.29 9.67 -11.17
C LYS A 74 15.61 11.05 -11.75
N ASN A 75 14.99 11.40 -12.86
CA ASN A 75 15.25 12.68 -13.55
C ASN A 75 14.32 13.82 -13.15
N LYS A 76 13.14 13.49 -12.61
CA LYS A 76 12.08 14.47 -12.35
C LYS A 76 11.77 14.68 -10.88
N LEU A 77 11.98 13.66 -10.03
CA LEU A 77 11.54 13.73 -8.65
C LEU A 77 12.63 14.17 -7.72
N HIS A 78 12.28 15.14 -6.88
CA HIS A 78 13.03 15.61 -5.72
C HIS A 78 12.15 15.41 -4.50
N ILE A 79 12.46 14.38 -3.71
CA ILE A 79 11.58 13.84 -2.67
C ILE A 79 12.07 14.29 -1.32
N ALA A 80 11.19 14.83 -0.47
CA ALA A 80 11.43 14.99 0.95
C ALA A 80 10.66 13.92 1.73
N TYR A 81 11.36 13.16 2.57
CA TYR A 81 10.80 12.09 3.38
C TYR A 81 11.15 12.25 4.85
N PHE A 82 10.14 12.53 5.67
CA PHE A 82 10.25 12.72 7.11
C PHE A 82 9.80 11.48 7.85
N HIS A 83 10.65 10.93 8.70
CA HIS A 83 10.34 9.66 9.35
C HIS A 83 11.18 9.39 10.59
N SER A 84 10.70 8.47 11.40
CA SER A 84 11.47 7.77 12.42
C SER A 84 11.64 6.27 12.05
N SER A 85 11.80 5.40 13.02
CA SER A 85 12.25 4.01 12.83
C SER A 85 11.40 3.17 11.87
N HIS A 86 10.05 3.18 11.95
CA HIS A 86 9.23 2.39 11.02
C HIS A 86 9.30 2.94 9.59
N GLY A 87 9.38 4.26 9.43
CA GLY A 87 9.57 4.88 8.13
C GLY A 87 10.91 4.53 7.49
N SER A 88 11.98 4.30 8.28
CA SER A 88 13.30 3.93 7.75
C SER A 88 13.28 2.62 6.94
N ARG A 89 12.23 1.80 7.06
CA ARG A 89 12.06 0.56 6.30
C ARG A 89 12.04 0.77 4.79
N VAL A 90 11.55 1.92 4.30
CA VAL A 90 11.61 2.29 2.87
C VAL A 90 13.06 2.44 2.44
N ILE A 91 13.80 3.31 3.11
CA ILE A 91 15.20 3.62 2.74
C ILE A 91 16.10 2.40 2.92
N THR A 92 15.94 1.65 4.02
CA THR A 92 16.68 0.40 4.26
C THR A 92 16.42 -0.63 3.18
N GLY A 93 15.15 -0.81 2.79
CA GLY A 93 14.77 -1.69 1.69
C GLY A 93 15.37 -1.25 0.35
N MET A 94 15.30 0.04 0.01
CA MET A 94 15.90 0.59 -1.20
C MET A 94 17.42 0.42 -1.22
N GLN A 95 18.11 0.53 -0.08
CA GLN A 95 19.55 0.27 0.02
C GLN A 95 19.89 -1.22 -0.20
N GLY A 96 19.10 -2.14 0.36
CA GLY A 96 19.28 -3.58 0.14
C GLY A 96 19.05 -3.96 -1.32
N LEU A 97 18.01 -3.42 -1.93
CA LEU A 97 17.64 -3.66 -3.34
C LEU A 97 18.79 -3.36 -4.30
N LYS A 98 19.54 -2.29 -4.10
CA LYS A 98 20.69 -1.90 -4.95
C LYS A 98 21.75 -2.99 -5.07
N ASN A 99 21.84 -3.90 -4.11
CA ASN A 99 22.85 -4.96 -4.09
C ASN A 99 22.27 -6.34 -4.41
N TYR A 100 21.01 -6.42 -4.83
CA TYR A 100 20.29 -7.69 -4.93
C TYR A 100 20.60 -8.43 -6.23
N LYS A 101 20.46 -7.78 -7.38
CA LYS A 101 20.75 -8.38 -8.69
C LYS A 101 21.69 -7.50 -9.50
N ASP A 102 22.36 -8.12 -10.47
CA ASP A 102 23.26 -7.41 -11.37
C ASP A 102 22.54 -6.26 -12.08
N GLY A 103 23.08 -5.05 -11.97
CA GLY A 103 22.53 -3.82 -12.56
C GLY A 103 21.57 -3.04 -11.66
N ASP A 104 21.10 -3.61 -10.54
CA ASP A 104 20.22 -2.92 -9.60
C ASP A 104 20.89 -1.69 -8.97
N ASP A 105 22.21 -1.75 -8.76
CA ASP A 105 23.03 -0.65 -8.24
C ASP A 105 23.03 0.59 -9.14
N THR A 106 22.77 0.39 -10.41
CA THR A 106 22.66 1.47 -11.40
C THR A 106 21.21 1.88 -11.62
N LEU A 107 20.32 0.91 -11.83
CA LEU A 107 18.92 1.19 -12.16
C LEU A 107 18.17 1.83 -10.97
N TYR A 108 18.35 1.30 -9.78
CA TYR A 108 17.67 1.76 -8.55
C TYR A 108 18.56 2.61 -7.63
N ASP A 109 19.55 3.30 -8.21
CA ASP A 109 20.43 4.16 -7.43
C ASP A 109 19.73 5.45 -7.00
N PHE A 110 20.03 5.89 -5.78
CA PHE A 110 19.46 7.10 -5.18
C PHE A 110 20.45 7.77 -4.21
N THR A 111 20.17 9.02 -3.86
CA THR A 111 20.85 9.78 -2.80
C THR A 111 19.90 10.00 -1.64
N THR A 112 20.44 10.27 -0.44
CA THR A 112 19.67 10.50 0.78
C THR A 112 19.95 11.85 1.44
N ASN A 113 20.64 12.75 0.74
CA ASN A 113 21.06 14.03 1.29
C ASN A 113 20.37 15.25 0.64
N GLY A 114 19.32 15.02 -0.17
CA GLY A 114 18.62 16.10 -0.87
C GLY A 114 19.48 16.88 -1.86
N THR A 115 20.56 16.27 -2.36
CA THR A 115 21.40 16.88 -3.37
C THR A 115 21.30 16.08 -4.66
N PRO A 116 20.69 16.64 -5.72
CA PRO A 116 20.52 15.95 -6.98
C PRO A 116 21.83 15.47 -7.59
N VAL A 117 21.88 14.20 -7.99
CA VAL A 117 22.99 13.59 -8.70
C VAL A 117 22.46 12.93 -9.96
N ALA A 118 23.05 13.26 -11.10
CA ALA A 118 22.61 12.71 -12.37
C ALA A 118 22.57 11.18 -12.37
N GLY A 119 21.45 10.61 -12.79
CA GLY A 119 21.23 9.17 -12.83
C GLY A 119 20.85 8.53 -11.49
N LYS A 120 20.61 9.32 -10.45
CA LYS A 120 20.13 8.85 -9.14
C LYS A 120 18.79 9.51 -8.79
N LEU A 121 17.93 8.79 -8.10
CA LEU A 121 16.75 9.39 -7.48
C LEU A 121 17.20 10.27 -6.32
N ASP A 122 16.70 11.48 -6.26
CA ASP A 122 17.04 12.42 -5.19
C ASP A 122 16.03 12.35 -4.06
N ILE A 123 16.51 11.99 -2.86
CA ILE A 123 15.71 11.93 -1.63
C ILE A 123 16.40 12.79 -0.57
N TYR A 124 15.68 13.72 -0.01
CA TYR A 124 16.00 14.34 1.27
C TYR A 124 15.44 13.45 2.38
N ASP A 125 16.29 12.62 2.94
CA ASP A 125 15.95 11.61 3.94
C ASP A 125 16.13 12.19 5.35
N GLU A 126 15.04 12.71 5.92
CA GLU A 126 15.05 13.32 7.24
C GLU A 126 14.70 12.28 8.31
N TYR A 127 15.71 11.51 8.69
CA TYR A 127 15.61 10.53 9.77
C TYR A 127 16.03 11.16 11.11
N GLU A 128 15.06 11.31 12.01
CA GLU A 128 15.32 11.71 13.41
C GLU A 128 14.37 10.96 14.35
N GLY A 129 14.83 10.61 15.54
CA GLY A 129 13.99 10.04 16.59
C GLY A 129 12.86 11.03 16.97
N GLY A 130 11.60 10.60 16.80
CA GLY A 130 10.43 11.46 17.01
C GLY A 130 10.08 12.39 15.84
N ASN A 131 10.69 12.20 14.67
CA ASN A 131 10.36 12.94 13.46
C ASN A 131 9.32 12.22 12.60
N ASP A 132 8.17 11.92 13.19
CA ASP A 132 7.09 11.21 12.52
C ASP A 132 5.72 11.75 12.94
N LEU A 133 4.69 11.33 12.22
CA LEU A 133 3.32 11.78 12.42
C LEU A 133 2.77 11.48 13.83
N SER A 134 3.19 10.36 14.45
CA SER A 134 2.70 9.95 15.77
C SER A 134 3.13 10.90 16.88
N VAL A 135 4.32 11.49 16.76
CA VAL A 135 4.86 12.42 17.75
C VAL A 135 4.45 13.86 17.44
N LYS A 136 4.36 14.21 16.15
CA LYS A 136 4.17 15.60 15.70
C LYS A 136 2.72 15.93 15.31
N GLU A 137 1.76 15.14 15.73
CA GLU A 137 0.32 15.43 15.52
C GLU A 137 -0.25 16.56 16.40
N VAL A 138 0.52 17.03 17.36
CA VAL A 138 0.08 18.07 18.31
C VAL A 138 -0.39 19.30 17.55
N VAL A 139 -1.65 19.70 17.79
CA VAL A 139 -2.24 20.88 17.14
C VAL A 139 -1.74 22.14 17.83
N GLU A 140 -1.14 23.04 17.05
CA GLU A 140 -0.61 24.31 17.53
C GLU A 140 -1.65 25.44 17.53
N GLY A 141 -1.27 26.62 18.00
CA GLY A 141 -2.18 27.76 18.17
C GLY A 141 -2.82 28.30 16.88
N ASN A 142 -2.32 27.91 15.72
CA ASN A 142 -2.89 28.25 14.40
C ASN A 142 -3.91 27.20 13.89
N GLY A 143 -4.15 26.12 14.66
CA GLY A 143 -5.11 25.07 14.32
C GLY A 143 -4.57 23.96 13.44
N TYR A 144 -3.29 23.98 13.09
CA TYR A 144 -2.60 22.94 12.33
C TYR A 144 -1.69 22.10 13.22
N SER A 145 -1.40 20.88 12.80
CA SER A 145 -0.46 19.99 13.48
C SER A 145 0.98 20.52 13.41
N GLN A 146 1.83 20.07 14.32
CA GLN A 146 3.25 20.44 14.32
C GLN A 146 3.93 20.01 13.02
N TRP A 147 3.69 18.78 12.55
CA TRP A 147 4.29 18.29 11.28
C TRP A 147 3.84 19.12 10.07
N TYR A 148 2.61 19.64 10.05
CA TYR A 148 2.15 20.56 9.00
C TYR A 148 2.96 21.85 9.03
N ASN A 149 3.14 22.46 10.21
CA ASN A 149 3.90 23.70 10.36
C ASN A 149 5.37 23.52 10.00
N GLU A 150 5.97 22.38 10.36
CA GLU A 150 7.33 22.03 9.96
C GLU A 150 7.46 21.83 8.45
N THR A 151 6.47 21.20 7.80
CA THR A 151 6.41 21.08 6.33
C THR A 151 6.39 22.46 5.67
N VAL A 152 5.53 23.36 6.14
CA VAL A 152 5.45 24.73 5.62
C VAL A 152 6.77 25.47 5.80
N ALA A 153 7.39 25.35 6.97
CA ALA A 153 8.69 25.98 7.25
C ALA A 153 9.80 25.40 6.34
N PHE A 154 9.86 24.09 6.19
CA PHE A 154 10.82 23.41 5.31
C PHE A 154 10.67 23.86 3.84
N LEU A 155 9.45 23.90 3.31
CA LEU A 155 9.20 24.31 1.93
C LEU A 155 9.46 25.82 1.69
N ALA A 156 9.48 26.64 2.75
CA ALA A 156 9.82 28.06 2.65
C ALA A 156 11.34 28.32 2.57
N GLU A 157 12.18 27.34 2.85
CA GLU A 157 13.62 27.47 2.74
C GLU A 157 14.07 27.47 1.28
N ALA A 158 14.90 28.41 0.91
CA ALA A 158 15.36 28.57 -0.48
C ALA A 158 16.13 27.32 -1.03
N GLY A 159 16.74 26.55 -0.15
CA GLY A 159 17.45 25.33 -0.50
C GLY A 159 16.53 24.18 -0.89
N ASN A 160 15.23 24.26 -0.58
CA ASN A 160 14.24 23.21 -0.79
C ASN A 160 13.24 23.55 -1.93
N SER A 161 13.57 24.56 -2.74
CA SER A 161 12.68 25.06 -3.80
C SER A 161 12.48 24.10 -4.98
N ASP A 162 13.28 23.07 -5.09
CA ASP A 162 13.20 22.00 -6.09
C ASP A 162 12.42 20.78 -5.61
N ILE A 163 12.10 20.67 -4.30
CA ILE A 163 11.26 19.62 -3.76
C ILE A 163 9.90 19.62 -4.46
N ASN A 164 9.53 18.47 -5.01
CA ASN A 164 8.28 18.32 -5.75
C ASN A 164 7.48 17.06 -5.36
N VAL A 165 8.02 16.26 -4.42
CA VAL A 165 7.31 15.16 -3.74
C VAL A 165 7.60 15.26 -2.25
N LEU A 166 6.59 15.08 -1.40
CA LEU A 166 6.77 15.10 0.05
C LEU A 166 5.95 14.03 0.74
N MET A 167 6.55 13.36 1.73
CA MET A 167 5.93 12.28 2.47
C MET A 167 6.35 12.31 3.95
N TRP A 168 5.39 12.02 4.83
CA TRP A 168 5.61 11.77 6.25
C TRP A 168 5.20 10.35 6.62
N SER A 169 5.95 9.68 7.48
CA SER A 169 5.59 8.35 7.97
C SER A 169 4.93 8.37 9.35
N TRP A 170 4.18 7.31 9.63
CA TRP A 170 3.76 6.94 10.97
C TRP A 170 4.81 6.02 11.61
N CYS A 171 5.10 6.21 12.92
CA CYS A 171 5.79 5.20 13.72
C CYS A 171 4.76 4.30 14.39
N ASN A 172 3.88 4.87 15.19
CA ASN A 172 2.75 4.15 15.79
C ASN A 172 1.43 4.78 15.32
N PRO A 173 0.55 4.04 14.65
CA PRO A 173 -0.70 4.60 14.14
C PRO A 173 -1.85 4.61 15.16
N ASP A 174 -1.72 3.96 16.32
CA ASP A 174 -2.81 3.83 17.28
C ASP A 174 -3.02 5.10 18.13
N GLY A 175 -4.30 5.44 18.34
CA GLY A 175 -4.71 6.48 19.27
C GLY A 175 -4.56 7.90 18.76
N HIS A 176 -4.29 8.08 17.45
CA HIS A 176 -4.04 9.38 16.83
C HIS A 176 -5.24 9.92 16.05
N ASN A 177 -5.26 11.22 15.77
CA ASN A 177 -6.33 11.86 15.01
C ASN A 177 -6.07 11.79 13.50
N HIS A 178 -6.42 10.65 12.88
CA HIS A 178 -6.19 10.42 11.46
C HIS A 178 -7.03 11.31 10.54
N GLN A 179 -8.19 11.79 11.01
CA GLN A 179 -8.96 12.78 10.24
C GLN A 179 -8.20 14.12 10.17
N LYS A 180 -7.57 14.53 11.28
CA LYS A 180 -6.72 15.74 11.27
C LYS A 180 -5.52 15.59 10.33
N TYR A 181 -4.93 14.40 10.28
CA TYR A 181 -3.87 14.11 9.30
C TYR A 181 -4.35 14.32 7.87
N ILE A 182 -5.51 13.77 7.52
CA ILE A 182 -6.12 13.94 6.19
C ILE A 182 -6.40 15.42 5.91
N ASP A 183 -7.02 16.13 6.85
CA ASP A 183 -7.38 17.55 6.70
C ASP A 183 -6.12 18.42 6.46
N ASP A 184 -5.02 18.15 7.19
CA ASP A 184 -3.76 18.88 7.04
C ASP A 184 -3.06 18.53 5.72
N MET A 185 -3.08 17.27 5.29
CA MET A 185 -2.56 16.85 3.98
C MET A 185 -3.31 17.56 2.84
N GLU A 186 -4.65 17.57 2.87
CA GLU A 186 -5.45 18.25 1.83
C GLU A 186 -5.22 19.77 1.82
N LYS A 187 -4.94 20.35 2.99
CA LYS A 187 -4.56 21.76 3.07
C LYS A 187 -3.21 22.01 2.41
N LEU A 188 -2.21 21.15 2.64
CA LEU A 188 -0.90 21.24 1.98
C LEU A 188 -1.03 21.08 0.46
N ILE A 189 -1.83 20.10 -0.01
CA ILE A 189 -2.10 19.88 -1.44
C ILE A 189 -2.72 21.15 -2.08
N THR A 190 -3.62 21.80 -1.37
CA THR A 190 -4.26 23.03 -1.84
C THR A 190 -3.28 24.21 -1.90
N ASP A 191 -2.41 24.32 -0.88
CA ASP A 191 -1.49 25.45 -0.77
C ASP A 191 -0.24 25.30 -1.66
N TYR A 192 0.15 24.06 -1.99
CA TYR A 192 1.33 23.73 -2.77
C TYR A 192 0.98 22.81 -3.95
N PRO A 193 0.24 23.30 -4.96
CA PRO A 193 -0.30 22.47 -6.06
C PRO A 193 0.78 21.87 -6.97
N ASP A 194 2.01 22.35 -6.92
CA ASP A 194 3.13 21.83 -7.71
C ASP A 194 3.87 20.67 -6.98
N ILE A 195 3.53 20.42 -5.71
CA ILE A 195 4.09 19.35 -4.89
C ILE A 195 3.12 18.18 -4.81
N THR A 196 3.60 16.97 -5.11
CA THR A 196 2.84 15.74 -4.88
C THR A 196 3.05 15.28 -3.45
N PHE A 197 1.98 15.22 -2.67
CA PHE A 197 2.01 14.68 -1.32
C PHE A 197 1.60 13.21 -1.34
N VAL A 198 2.43 12.35 -0.73
CA VAL A 198 2.17 10.90 -0.65
C VAL A 198 1.68 10.57 0.75
N PHE A 199 0.48 10.00 0.82
CA PHE A 199 -0.09 9.51 2.07
C PHE A 199 0.58 8.20 2.51
N MET A 200 0.55 7.92 3.80
CA MET A 200 0.95 6.64 4.36
C MET A 200 -0.08 6.20 5.41
N THR A 201 -0.37 4.89 5.43
CA THR A 201 -0.96 4.26 6.60
C THR A 201 0.15 3.85 7.58
N GLY A 202 -0.20 3.61 8.84
CA GLY A 202 0.74 3.01 9.78
C GLY A 202 0.82 1.50 9.65
N HIS A 203 1.72 0.88 10.40
CA HIS A 203 1.87 -0.56 10.47
C HIS A 203 0.74 -1.23 11.27
N PRO A 204 0.42 -2.51 11.05
CA PRO A 204 -0.40 -3.29 11.96
C PRO A 204 0.37 -3.58 13.27
N ASN A 205 -0.36 -3.72 14.37
CA ASN A 205 0.19 -3.91 15.71
C ASN A 205 -0.25 -5.23 16.39
N GLY A 206 -0.87 -6.14 15.63
CA GLY A 206 -1.35 -7.41 16.15
C GLY A 206 -2.76 -7.40 16.73
N ASP A 207 -3.42 -6.24 16.79
CA ASP A 207 -4.77 -6.07 17.38
C ASP A 207 -5.91 -6.41 16.41
N GLY A 208 -5.57 -6.84 15.21
CA GLY A 208 -6.52 -7.26 14.19
C GLY A 208 -7.38 -6.11 13.66
N GLU A 209 -8.55 -6.48 13.18
CA GLU A 209 -9.56 -5.54 12.65
C GLU A 209 -10.33 -4.86 13.79
N SER A 210 -9.60 -4.18 14.67
CA SER A 210 -10.19 -3.49 15.82
C SER A 210 -11.08 -2.33 15.36
N GLU A 211 -12.35 -2.36 15.75
CA GLU A 211 -13.31 -1.27 15.53
C GLU A 211 -13.20 -0.17 16.61
N THR A 212 -12.20 -0.24 17.48
CA THR A 212 -11.93 0.83 18.45
C THR A 212 -11.58 2.11 17.69
N GLU A 213 -12.15 3.21 18.11
CA GLU A 213 -11.88 4.53 17.54
C GLU A 213 -10.36 4.82 17.54
N ASN A 214 -9.86 5.28 16.41
CA ASN A 214 -8.44 5.57 16.18
C ASN A 214 -7.48 4.37 16.31
N SER A 215 -7.95 3.13 16.21
CA SER A 215 -7.06 1.98 16.07
C SER A 215 -6.28 2.03 14.75
N ALA A 216 -5.18 1.27 14.64
CA ALA A 216 -4.41 1.14 13.41
C ALA A 216 -5.27 0.68 12.22
N TYR A 217 -6.24 -0.23 12.47
CA TYR A 217 -7.19 -0.68 11.46
C TYR A 217 -8.14 0.44 11.00
N GLN A 218 -8.70 1.22 11.94
CA GLN A 218 -9.55 2.35 11.58
C GLN A 218 -8.79 3.43 10.83
N ALA A 219 -7.53 3.70 11.22
CA ALA A 219 -6.62 4.57 10.52
C ALA A 219 -6.41 4.13 9.07
N HIS A 220 -6.06 2.85 8.87
CA HIS A 220 -5.91 2.26 7.55
C HIS A 220 -7.16 2.45 6.69
N LYS A 221 -8.34 2.05 7.19
CA LYS A 221 -9.60 2.19 6.45
C LYS A 221 -9.89 3.62 6.03
N LEU A 222 -9.71 4.55 6.98
CA LEU A 222 -10.01 5.97 6.76
C LEU A 222 -9.07 6.59 5.72
N ILE A 223 -7.76 6.41 5.88
CA ILE A 223 -6.74 6.97 4.99
C ILE A 223 -6.86 6.34 3.59
N ARG A 224 -6.95 5.01 3.49
CA ARG A 224 -7.06 4.31 2.21
C ARG A 224 -8.31 4.75 1.44
N LYS A 225 -9.48 4.73 2.12
CA LYS A 225 -10.71 5.20 1.48
C LYS A 225 -10.62 6.64 0.99
N HIS A 226 -10.03 7.53 1.78
CA HIS A 226 -9.82 8.92 1.36
C HIS A 226 -8.95 9.00 0.10
N CYS A 227 -7.85 8.25 0.04
CA CYS A 227 -6.94 8.25 -1.10
C CYS A 227 -7.61 7.69 -2.37
N GLU A 228 -8.36 6.58 -2.24
CA GLU A 228 -9.12 5.99 -3.34
C GLU A 228 -10.21 6.93 -3.88
N ASP A 229 -10.96 7.60 -2.98
CA ASP A 229 -12.05 8.51 -3.35
C ASP A 229 -11.56 9.82 -4.01
N ASN A 230 -10.28 10.21 -3.79
CA ASN A 230 -9.74 11.52 -4.20
C ASN A 230 -8.50 11.42 -5.08
N ASP A 231 -8.17 10.24 -5.61
CA ASP A 231 -6.99 10.01 -6.45
C ASP A 231 -5.68 10.51 -5.78
N ARG A 232 -5.45 10.07 -4.51
CA ARG A 232 -4.26 10.44 -3.75
C ARG A 232 -3.25 9.30 -3.71
N PHE A 233 -1.99 9.60 -3.95
CA PHE A 233 -0.92 8.61 -3.81
C PHE A 233 -0.79 8.14 -2.37
N LEU A 234 -0.74 6.82 -2.19
CA LEU A 234 -0.67 6.15 -0.90
C LEU A 234 0.33 5.00 -0.91
N ILE A 235 1.23 4.95 0.07
CA ILE A 235 1.93 3.72 0.44
C ILE A 235 1.19 3.12 1.63
N ASP A 236 0.55 1.98 1.39
CA ASP A 236 -0.33 1.36 2.38
C ASP A 236 0.42 0.30 3.20
N TYR A 237 1.11 0.74 4.27
CA TYR A 237 1.89 -0.13 5.13
C TYR A 237 1.05 -1.22 5.79
N TRP A 238 -0.16 -0.85 6.27
CA TRP A 238 -1.05 -1.81 6.92
C TRP A 238 -1.41 -2.96 5.99
N ASP A 239 -1.79 -2.63 4.78
CA ASP A 239 -2.15 -3.62 3.76
C ASP A 239 -0.95 -4.49 3.36
N ILE A 240 0.22 -3.89 3.15
CA ILE A 240 1.45 -4.62 2.82
C ILE A 240 1.82 -5.61 3.93
N GLU A 241 1.76 -5.21 5.19
CA GLU A 241 2.23 -6.01 6.33
C GLU A 241 1.19 -7.01 6.84
N THR A 242 -0.08 -6.87 6.47
CA THR A 242 -1.12 -7.86 6.78
C THR A 242 -1.27 -8.95 5.73
N HIS A 243 -0.52 -8.91 4.63
CA HIS A 243 -0.57 -9.93 3.60
C HIS A 243 0.78 -10.65 3.46
N GLY A 244 0.74 -11.99 3.37
CA GLY A 244 1.90 -12.81 2.97
C GLY A 244 2.22 -12.67 1.48
N MET A 245 3.33 -13.26 1.06
CA MET A 245 3.81 -13.19 -0.34
C MET A 245 2.85 -13.87 -1.33
N GLU A 246 2.06 -14.85 -0.87
CA GLU A 246 1.04 -15.53 -1.66
C GLU A 246 -0.32 -14.78 -1.66
N GLY A 247 -0.38 -13.58 -1.11
CA GLY A 247 -1.61 -12.80 -0.98
C GLY A 247 -2.55 -13.30 0.13
N ILE A 248 -2.06 -14.17 1.01
CA ILE A 248 -2.85 -14.64 2.16
C ILE A 248 -2.95 -13.50 3.17
N TYR A 249 -4.19 -13.18 3.54
CA TYR A 249 -4.50 -12.14 4.52
C TYR A 249 -4.38 -12.64 5.96
N TYR A 250 -3.64 -11.91 6.78
CA TYR A 250 -3.41 -12.16 8.19
C TYR A 250 -3.93 -10.95 9.02
N PRO A 251 -5.21 -10.90 9.38
CA PRO A 251 -5.78 -9.72 10.05
C PRO A 251 -5.09 -9.36 11.36
N ASN A 252 -4.56 -10.35 12.09
CA ASN A 252 -3.86 -10.14 13.35
C ASN A 252 -2.32 -10.08 13.17
N ALA A 253 -1.85 -9.64 12.00
CA ALA A 253 -0.44 -9.42 11.79
C ALA A 253 0.07 -8.24 12.63
N ASN A 254 1.34 -8.33 13.00
CA ASN A 254 2.10 -7.21 13.51
C ASN A 254 3.04 -6.64 12.42
N ASP A 255 3.85 -5.68 12.80
CA ASP A 255 4.76 -4.92 11.94
C ASP A 255 5.98 -5.70 11.41
N ASN A 256 6.12 -6.99 11.73
CA ASN A 256 7.26 -7.82 11.32
C ASN A 256 6.85 -9.17 10.69
N GLY A 257 5.63 -9.28 10.20
CA GLY A 257 5.17 -10.47 9.47
C GLY A 257 4.84 -11.66 10.38
N VAL A 258 4.32 -11.38 11.59
CA VAL A 258 3.87 -12.38 12.55
C VAL A 258 2.39 -12.20 12.86
N SER A 259 1.63 -13.29 12.83
CA SER A 259 0.23 -13.32 13.23
C SER A 259 0.01 -14.48 14.22
N GLY A 260 -0.13 -14.15 15.50
CA GLY A 260 -0.19 -15.13 16.58
C GLY A 260 1.11 -15.94 16.66
N SER A 261 1.05 -17.25 16.37
CA SER A 261 2.23 -18.13 16.30
C SER A 261 2.78 -18.32 14.88
N THR A 262 2.22 -17.64 13.88
CA THR A 262 2.60 -17.80 12.47
C THR A 262 3.54 -16.68 12.06
N GLU A 263 4.82 -17.00 11.87
CA GLU A 263 5.85 -16.10 11.34
C GLU A 263 5.85 -16.21 9.81
N PHE A 264 4.88 -15.60 9.13
CA PHE A 264 4.62 -15.87 7.71
C PHE A 264 5.71 -15.33 6.78
N TYR A 265 6.37 -14.22 7.07
CA TYR A 265 7.52 -13.76 6.28
C TYR A 265 8.71 -14.69 6.43
N LYS A 266 9.05 -15.07 7.66
CA LYS A 266 10.15 -16.00 7.94
C LYS A 266 9.91 -17.39 7.33
N ALA A 267 8.68 -17.89 7.40
CA ALA A 267 8.30 -19.16 6.78
C ALA A 267 8.48 -19.12 5.26
N TRP A 268 8.07 -18.01 4.63
CA TRP A 268 8.24 -17.82 3.20
C TRP A 268 9.74 -17.74 2.83
N GLN A 269 10.52 -16.91 3.51
CA GLN A 269 11.96 -16.76 3.27
C GLN A 269 12.71 -18.08 3.42
N THR A 270 12.35 -18.89 4.41
CA THR A 270 12.94 -20.22 4.61
C THR A 270 12.71 -21.15 3.42
N SER A 271 11.54 -21.07 2.80
CA SER A 271 11.18 -21.91 1.64
C SER A 271 11.63 -21.34 0.29
N HIS A 272 12.04 -20.06 0.22
CA HIS A 272 12.42 -19.35 -1.01
C HIS A 272 13.80 -18.69 -0.87
N PRO A 273 14.87 -19.44 -0.57
CA PRO A 273 16.20 -18.87 -0.39
C PRO A 273 16.72 -18.22 -1.68
N GLY A 274 17.14 -16.97 -1.57
CA GLY A 274 17.64 -16.18 -2.71
C GLY A 274 16.57 -15.44 -3.51
N GLU A 275 15.30 -15.50 -3.09
CA GLU A 275 14.19 -14.74 -3.69
C GLU A 275 13.84 -13.47 -2.90
N PHE A 276 14.74 -13.04 -2.05
CA PHE A 276 14.67 -11.79 -1.29
C PHE A 276 16.10 -11.26 -1.09
N PHE A 277 16.23 -9.98 -0.76
CA PHE A 277 17.53 -9.37 -0.48
C PHE A 277 17.70 -9.08 1.01
N GLU A 278 18.93 -9.33 1.48
CA GLU A 278 19.30 -9.09 2.88
C GLU A 278 19.32 -7.58 3.18
N ASN A 279 18.87 -7.23 4.37
CA ASN A 279 18.90 -5.88 4.92
C ASN A 279 18.79 -5.93 6.45
N SER A 280 19.11 -4.80 7.11
CA SER A 280 18.92 -4.61 8.56
C SER A 280 17.66 -3.80 8.80
N CYS A 281 16.49 -4.45 8.70
CA CYS A 281 15.21 -3.80 8.84
C CYS A 281 14.93 -3.39 10.29
N ALA A 282 14.46 -2.15 10.51
CA ALA A 282 14.13 -1.70 11.85
C ALA A 282 12.90 -2.44 12.40
N HIS A 283 12.89 -2.72 13.70
CA HIS A 283 11.81 -3.42 14.42
C HIS A 283 11.46 -4.81 13.86
N THR A 284 12.46 -5.51 13.33
CA THR A 284 12.29 -6.91 12.88
C THR A 284 13.28 -7.81 13.63
N ASP A 285 12.89 -9.07 13.76
CA ASP A 285 13.81 -10.13 14.17
C ASP A 285 14.66 -10.60 12.99
N GLU A 286 15.60 -11.51 13.24
CA GLU A 286 16.36 -12.17 12.17
C GLU A 286 15.42 -12.92 11.21
N ASP A 287 15.75 -12.97 9.95
CA ASP A 287 14.99 -13.63 8.87
C ASP A 287 13.61 -12.98 8.59
N GLN A 288 13.51 -11.63 8.63
CA GLN A 288 12.29 -10.88 8.31
C GLN A 288 12.58 -9.71 7.33
N GLU A 289 13.51 -9.92 6.42
CA GLU A 289 13.97 -8.94 5.42
C GLU A 289 12.84 -8.49 4.50
N LEU A 290 11.83 -9.35 4.26
CA LEU A 290 10.66 -9.03 3.44
C LEU A 290 9.92 -7.79 3.92
N THR A 291 9.95 -7.49 5.21
CA THR A 291 9.36 -6.28 5.77
C THR A 291 9.90 -5.02 5.10
N CYS A 292 11.20 -4.92 4.84
CA CYS A 292 11.81 -3.81 4.11
C CYS A 292 11.79 -4.02 2.58
N ASN A 293 11.97 -5.25 2.10
CA ASN A 293 11.95 -5.55 0.65
C ASN A 293 10.66 -5.04 0.01
N ARG A 294 9.51 -5.37 0.61
CA ARG A 294 8.20 -4.98 0.10
C ARG A 294 7.97 -3.48 0.10
N LYS A 295 8.52 -2.75 1.10
CA LYS A 295 8.45 -1.28 1.13
C LYS A 295 9.26 -0.63 0.02
N ALA A 296 10.42 -1.20 -0.30
CA ALA A 296 11.21 -0.73 -1.45
C ALA A 296 10.47 -0.92 -2.77
N TYR A 297 9.81 -2.07 -2.96
CA TYR A 297 9.00 -2.33 -4.15
C TYR A 297 7.84 -1.33 -4.27
N ALA A 298 7.08 -1.14 -3.19
CA ALA A 298 5.98 -0.18 -3.13
C ALA A 298 6.43 1.26 -3.41
N ALA A 299 7.56 1.68 -2.82
CA ALA A 299 8.10 3.01 -2.99
C ALA A 299 8.52 3.27 -4.45
N TRP A 300 9.28 2.37 -5.08
CA TRP A 300 9.67 2.53 -6.48
C TRP A 300 8.46 2.51 -7.41
N TRP A 301 7.43 1.72 -7.10
CA TRP A 301 6.20 1.73 -7.86
C TRP A 301 5.52 3.11 -7.79
N ILE A 302 5.38 3.69 -6.59
CA ILE A 302 4.82 5.03 -6.39
C ILE A 302 5.65 6.10 -7.11
N TRP A 303 6.99 6.06 -6.98
CA TRP A 303 7.85 7.05 -7.64
C TRP A 303 7.72 7.00 -9.17
N ALA A 304 7.65 5.80 -9.74
CA ALA A 304 7.43 5.63 -11.18
C ALA A 304 6.08 6.21 -11.61
N ARG A 305 4.99 5.97 -10.87
CA ARG A 305 3.65 6.50 -11.16
C ARG A 305 3.60 8.03 -11.06
N ILE A 306 4.15 8.62 -10.01
CA ILE A 306 4.23 10.08 -9.85
C ILE A 306 4.99 10.71 -11.03
N ALA A 307 6.08 10.10 -11.47
CA ALA A 307 6.90 10.61 -12.57
C ALA A 307 6.22 10.55 -13.94
N GLU A 308 5.20 9.71 -14.12
CA GLU A 308 4.36 9.67 -15.31
C GLU A 308 3.40 10.87 -15.38
N GLU A 309 3.03 11.45 -14.22
CA GLU A 309 2.12 12.59 -14.12
C GLU A 309 2.84 13.95 -14.19
N LYS A 310 4.16 13.99 -13.96
CA LYS A 310 5.03 15.17 -14.04
C LYS A 310 5.79 15.23 -15.39
#